data_3b8e51812fd4938663d98703aefa3e71
#
_entry.id   3b8e51812fd4938663d98703aefa3e71
#
_cell.length_a   1.000
_cell.length_b   1.000
_cell.length_c   1.000
_cell.angle_alpha   90.00
_cell.angle_beta   90.00
_cell.angle_gamma   90.00
#
_symmetry.space_group_name_H-M   'P 1'
#
loop_
_entity.id
_entity.type
_entity.pdbx_description
1 polymer ?
#
loop_
_entity_poly.entity_id
_entity_poly.type
_entity_poly.pdbx_seq_one_letter_code
_entity_poly.pdbx_strand_id
1 'polypeptide(L)'
;MKKRHILLLCWGLLAFTSCEKAFMDHPVSSDPGSTFEYLWNKVNEQYAFFDIKGIDWDSVHRVYQPMLQEGMDDERLFNLCAAMLNTLRDGHTNLISNFNISRNDSVYYKMVAEKNIDTDVVLLNYLTLDYHSTGGFSHNAIRDGQVAYLRLSTFENAIDDATLKYLMDRYKNCKGMILDLRQNGGGLVSNVKEMLSIFDNHGQPLYRTQIKSGPGRDDFSELFTVLADTTCLLDHPYRKPVAVLIDRGSYSATSFFSVCTQAYDNILLFGDYSGGGLGLPNGGELPNGWTYRFSITRTIANDGGNYENGVPPDVRVLLDPDLTAQGIDNVIETAADWILSKN
;
A
#
# COMPACT_ATOMS: atom_id res chain seq x y z
N MET A 1 -42.92 50.63 16.50
CA MET A 1 -42.43 49.24 16.59
C MET A 1 -41.52 48.76 15.41
N LYS A 2 -41.45 49.45 14.29
CA LYS A 2 -40.67 48.96 13.09
C LYS A 2 -39.17 49.29 13.08
N LYS A 3 -38.67 50.19 13.91
CA LYS A 3 -37.24 50.56 13.94
C LYS A 3 -36.33 49.65 14.82
N ARG A 4 -36.90 48.91 15.76
CA ARG A 4 -36.16 48.04 16.68
C ARG A 4 -35.75 46.68 16.05
N HIS A 5 -36.50 46.21 15.04
CA HIS A 5 -36.21 44.95 14.39
C HIS A 5 -35.12 45.05 13.32
N ILE A 6 -34.90 46.22 12.73
CA ILE A 6 -33.84 46.45 11.74
C ILE A 6 -32.44 46.47 12.40
N LEU A 7 -32.32 47.01 13.61
CA LEU A 7 -31.05 47.00 14.33
C LEU A 7 -30.61 45.60 14.79
N LEU A 8 -31.56 44.74 15.14
CA LEU A 8 -31.25 43.34 15.51
C LEU A 8 -30.87 42.49 14.30
N LEU A 9 -31.38 42.77 13.10
CA LEU A 9 -31.01 42.09 11.88
C LEU A 9 -29.57 42.45 11.41
N CYS A 10 -29.15 43.71 11.58
CA CYS A 10 -27.80 44.15 11.27
C CYS A 10 -26.75 43.60 12.23
N TRP A 11 -27.08 43.36 13.49
CA TRP A 11 -26.19 42.73 14.45
C TRP A 11 -26.03 41.22 14.22
N GLY A 12 -27.06 40.53 13.72
CA GLY A 12 -26.99 39.14 13.34
C GLY A 12 -26.12 38.87 12.11
N LEU A 13 -26.09 39.79 11.15
CA LEU A 13 -25.27 39.69 9.94
C LEU A 13 -23.77 39.97 10.18
N LEU A 14 -23.44 40.78 11.18
CA LEU A 14 -22.05 41.05 11.55
C LEU A 14 -21.43 39.94 12.39
N ALA A 15 -22.21 39.06 13.02
CA ALA A 15 -21.72 37.92 13.77
C ALA A 15 -21.31 36.74 12.88
N PHE A 16 -21.80 36.62 11.65
CA PHE A 16 -21.44 35.55 10.73
C PHE A 16 -20.14 35.80 9.95
N THR A 17 -19.68 37.02 9.87
CA THR A 17 -18.40 37.35 9.18
C THR A 17 -17.17 37.29 10.08
N SER A 18 -17.35 37.07 11.40
CA SER A 18 -16.26 37.07 12.38
C SER A 18 -15.73 35.66 12.73
N CYS A 19 -16.47 34.59 12.42
CA CYS A 19 -16.06 33.23 12.79
C CYS A 19 -15.11 32.58 11.79
N GLU A 20 -15.10 32.96 10.52
CA GLU A 20 -14.16 32.37 9.55
C GLU A 20 -12.71 32.76 9.81
N LYS A 21 -12.42 33.97 10.25
CA LYS A 21 -11.05 34.43 10.54
C LYS A 21 -10.46 33.92 11.84
N ALA A 22 -11.26 33.38 12.75
CA ALA A 22 -10.79 32.87 14.05
C ALA A 22 -10.37 31.39 14.00
N PHE A 23 -10.71 30.68 12.94
CA PHE A 23 -10.36 29.26 12.72
C PHE A 23 -9.40 29.02 11.54
N MET A 24 -9.01 30.05 10.81
CA MET A 24 -7.97 29.95 9.81
C MET A 24 -6.64 30.29 10.49
N ASP A 25 -5.75 29.34 10.56
CA ASP A 25 -4.34 29.62 10.83
C ASP A 25 -3.87 30.77 9.93
N HIS A 26 -3.05 31.68 10.46
CA HIS A 26 -2.53 32.80 9.65
C HIS A 26 -1.98 32.21 8.35
N PRO A 27 -2.35 32.75 7.18
CA PRO A 27 -1.87 32.20 5.93
C PRO A 27 -0.34 32.23 5.93
N VAL A 28 0.25 31.04 5.90
CA VAL A 28 1.70 30.89 5.74
C VAL A 28 2.05 31.46 4.36
N SER A 29 3.12 32.26 4.29
CA SER A 29 3.58 32.80 3.01
C SER A 29 3.88 31.66 2.02
N SER A 30 3.54 31.88 0.75
CA SER A 30 3.81 30.94 -0.33
C SER A 30 5.19 31.12 -0.97
N ASP A 31 6.07 31.91 -0.36
CA ASP A 31 7.45 32.04 -0.84
C ASP A 31 8.21 30.71 -0.72
N PRO A 32 9.32 30.53 -1.48
CA PRO A 32 10.06 29.27 -1.49
C PRO A 32 10.54 28.81 -0.11
N GLY A 33 11.02 29.73 0.74
CA GLY A 33 11.52 29.41 2.08
C GLY A 33 10.40 28.91 3.00
N SER A 34 9.28 29.66 3.05
CA SER A 34 8.11 29.30 3.84
C SER A 34 7.49 27.97 3.40
N THR A 35 7.42 27.70 2.10
CA THR A 35 6.91 26.44 1.54
C THR A 35 7.81 25.26 1.92
N PHE A 36 9.13 25.41 1.83
CA PHE A 36 10.10 24.39 2.21
C PHE A 36 10.01 24.06 3.71
N GLU A 37 10.04 25.09 4.56
CA GLU A 37 9.95 24.91 6.01
C GLU A 37 8.62 24.28 6.45
N TYR A 38 7.53 24.67 5.82
CA TYR A 38 6.23 24.06 6.06
C TYR A 38 6.24 22.55 5.75
N LEU A 39 6.75 22.16 4.58
CA LEU A 39 6.87 20.75 4.19
C LEU A 39 7.79 19.99 5.15
N TRP A 40 8.97 20.54 5.48
CA TRP A 40 9.91 19.90 6.38
C TRP A 40 9.28 19.67 7.77
N ASN A 41 8.58 20.67 8.31
CA ASN A 41 7.89 20.57 9.60
C ASN A 41 6.77 19.53 9.56
N LYS A 42 5.96 19.49 8.49
CA LYS A 42 4.88 18.48 8.36
C LYS A 42 5.41 17.06 8.34
N VAL A 43 6.50 16.82 7.63
CA VAL A 43 7.19 15.52 7.64
C VAL A 43 7.75 15.24 9.05
N ASN A 44 8.42 16.22 9.68
CA ASN A 44 8.97 16.08 11.02
C ASN A 44 7.93 15.66 12.07
N GLU A 45 6.74 16.24 11.99
CA GLU A 45 5.64 16.00 12.92
C GLU A 45 4.91 14.68 12.65
N GLN A 46 4.78 14.27 11.38
CA GLN A 46 3.79 13.26 10.99
C GLN A 46 4.36 12.02 10.32
N TYR A 47 5.61 12.03 9.85
CA TYR A 47 6.19 10.84 9.23
C TYR A 47 6.45 9.72 10.24
N ALA A 48 6.03 8.50 9.90
CA ALA A 48 5.97 7.41 10.86
C ALA A 48 7.26 6.59 11.00
N PHE A 49 8.27 6.70 10.09
CA PHE A 49 9.32 5.70 9.97
C PHE A 49 10.76 6.21 10.11
N PHE A 50 11.00 7.32 10.77
CA PHE A 50 12.36 7.87 10.93
C PHE A 50 13.32 6.86 11.56
N ASP A 51 12.93 6.24 12.67
CA ASP A 51 13.70 5.25 13.42
C ASP A 51 13.90 3.94 12.61
N ILE A 52 12.81 3.41 12.03
CA ILE A 52 12.83 2.15 11.26
C ILE A 52 13.72 2.26 10.01
N LYS A 53 13.74 3.44 9.38
CA LYS A 53 14.56 3.69 8.18
C LYS A 53 15.93 4.32 8.51
N GLY A 54 16.21 4.61 9.79
CA GLY A 54 17.46 5.19 10.27
C GLY A 54 17.73 6.58 9.67
N ILE A 55 16.70 7.46 9.66
CA ILE A 55 16.78 8.78 9.03
C ILE A 55 16.95 9.85 10.11
N ASP A 56 18.07 10.59 10.07
CA ASP A 56 18.26 11.82 10.82
C ASP A 56 17.66 13.00 10.04
N TRP A 57 16.40 13.31 10.32
CA TRP A 57 15.64 14.33 9.60
C TRP A 57 16.18 15.76 9.85
N ASP A 58 16.79 16.02 11.00
CA ASP A 58 17.46 17.30 11.28
C ASP A 58 18.74 17.45 10.43
N SER A 59 19.45 16.35 10.19
CA SER A 59 20.57 16.36 9.26
C SER A 59 20.12 16.61 7.80
N VAL A 60 18.99 16.06 7.43
CA VAL A 60 18.38 16.33 6.10
C VAL A 60 18.08 17.84 5.96
N HIS A 61 17.49 18.48 6.97
CA HIS A 61 17.25 19.93 6.96
C HIS A 61 18.56 20.71 6.77
N ARG A 62 19.59 20.41 7.57
CA ARG A 62 20.90 21.09 7.46
C ARG A 62 21.55 20.97 6.08
N VAL A 63 21.24 19.93 5.32
CA VAL A 63 21.75 19.74 3.95
C VAL A 63 20.95 20.53 2.95
N TYR A 64 19.62 20.51 3.02
CA TYR A 64 18.75 21.04 1.96
C TYR A 64 18.37 22.51 2.16
N GLN A 65 18.21 22.96 3.39
CA GLN A 65 17.83 24.35 3.70
C GLN A 65 18.82 25.40 3.11
N PRO A 66 20.15 25.21 3.18
CA PRO A 66 21.09 26.19 2.59
C PRO A 66 21.06 26.25 1.05
N MET A 67 20.37 25.31 0.37
CA MET A 67 20.22 25.32 -1.09
C MET A 67 19.08 26.23 -1.56
N LEU A 68 18.25 26.74 -0.64
CA LEU A 68 17.22 27.74 -0.94
C LEU A 68 17.86 29.05 -1.42
N GLN A 69 17.26 29.64 -2.44
CA GLN A 69 17.69 30.94 -3.00
C GLN A 69 16.48 31.87 -3.05
N GLU A 70 16.71 33.12 -2.76
CA GLU A 70 15.69 34.16 -2.95
C GLU A 70 15.27 34.24 -4.43
N GLY A 71 13.95 34.23 -4.68
CA GLY A 71 13.41 34.25 -6.04
C GLY A 71 13.59 32.95 -6.82
N MET A 72 13.83 31.80 -6.10
CA MET A 72 13.85 30.49 -6.72
C MET A 72 12.52 30.21 -7.45
N ASP A 73 12.61 29.77 -8.72
CA ASP A 73 11.44 29.39 -9.50
C ASP A 73 10.80 28.08 -8.99
N ASP A 74 9.56 27.86 -9.40
CA ASP A 74 8.75 26.71 -8.94
C ASP A 74 9.40 25.36 -9.30
N GLU A 75 10.03 25.22 -10.45
CA GLU A 75 10.65 23.97 -10.88
C GLU A 75 11.86 23.62 -10.00
N ARG A 76 12.70 24.61 -9.69
CA ARG A 76 13.85 24.41 -8.78
C ARG A 76 13.40 24.12 -7.37
N LEU A 77 12.38 24.83 -6.85
CA LEU A 77 11.83 24.58 -5.54
C LEU A 77 11.22 23.18 -5.46
N PHE A 78 10.45 22.77 -6.49
CA PHE A 78 9.88 21.43 -6.56
C PHE A 78 10.98 20.35 -6.51
N ASN A 79 12.01 20.49 -7.31
CA ASN A 79 13.12 19.53 -7.36
C ASN A 79 13.88 19.47 -6.03
N LEU A 80 14.08 20.60 -5.35
CA LEU A 80 14.70 20.66 -4.02
C LEU A 80 13.85 19.94 -2.97
N CYS A 81 12.55 20.22 -2.89
CA CYS A 81 11.61 19.59 -1.99
C CYS A 81 11.46 18.08 -2.27
N ALA A 82 11.39 17.70 -3.55
CA ALA A 82 11.33 16.31 -3.98
C ALA A 82 12.59 15.53 -3.60
N ALA A 83 13.77 16.11 -3.78
CA ALA A 83 15.04 15.50 -3.38
C ALA A 83 15.12 15.32 -1.85
N MET A 84 14.67 16.32 -1.07
CA MET A 84 14.54 16.19 0.39
C MET A 84 13.62 15.04 0.78
N LEU A 85 12.42 14.96 0.20
CA LEU A 85 11.47 13.87 0.46
C LEU A 85 12.01 12.50 0.05
N ASN A 86 12.79 12.41 -1.03
CA ASN A 86 13.36 11.15 -1.50
C ASN A 86 14.36 10.52 -0.51
N THR A 87 14.91 11.31 0.43
CA THR A 87 15.73 10.77 1.52
C THR A 87 14.95 9.83 2.45
N LEU A 88 13.61 9.92 2.48
CA LEU A 88 12.74 9.04 3.26
C LEU A 88 12.72 7.59 2.77
N ARG A 89 13.12 7.34 1.53
CA ARG A 89 13.14 5.99 0.93
C ARG A 89 11.81 5.24 1.12
N ASP A 90 10.71 5.95 0.89
CA ASP A 90 9.35 5.47 1.09
C ASP A 90 8.54 5.68 -0.21
N GLY A 91 8.00 4.60 -0.77
CA GLY A 91 7.24 4.64 -2.02
C GLY A 91 5.88 5.33 -1.89
N HIS A 92 5.38 5.55 -0.67
CA HIS A 92 4.18 6.34 -0.42
C HIS A 92 4.45 7.85 -0.34
N THR A 93 5.71 8.27 -0.41
CA THR A 93 6.09 9.69 -0.34
C THR A 93 6.06 10.32 -1.72
N ASN A 94 5.23 11.34 -1.89
CA ASN A 94 5.08 12.11 -3.12
C ASN A 94 4.94 13.60 -2.84
N LEU A 95 5.48 14.43 -3.74
CA LEU A 95 5.15 15.83 -3.93
C LEU A 95 4.46 15.97 -5.28
N ILE A 96 3.34 16.69 -5.33
CA ILE A 96 2.50 16.82 -6.52
C ILE A 96 2.26 18.29 -6.79
N SER A 97 2.58 18.73 -8.00
CA SER A 97 2.29 20.06 -8.54
C SER A 97 1.45 19.95 -9.81
N ASN A 98 1.09 21.10 -10.40
CA ASN A 98 0.41 21.15 -11.68
C ASN A 98 1.29 20.78 -12.89
N PHE A 99 2.61 20.63 -12.69
CA PHE A 99 3.56 20.32 -13.76
C PHE A 99 4.39 19.07 -13.52
N ASN A 100 4.44 18.53 -12.28
CA ASN A 100 5.24 17.33 -11.97
C ASN A 100 4.72 16.58 -10.74
N ILE A 101 5.09 15.27 -10.66
CA ILE A 101 4.87 14.39 -9.51
C ILE A 101 6.20 13.75 -9.16
N SER A 102 6.67 13.95 -7.92
CA SER A 102 7.87 13.26 -7.43
C SER A 102 7.56 11.80 -7.09
N ARG A 103 8.58 10.95 -7.26
CA ARG A 103 8.54 9.54 -6.86
C ARG A 103 9.82 9.20 -6.11
N ASN A 104 9.76 8.20 -5.24
CA ASN A 104 10.98 7.67 -4.64
C ASN A 104 11.66 6.73 -5.63
N ASP A 105 12.63 7.24 -6.40
CA ASP A 105 13.29 6.50 -7.47
C ASP A 105 13.95 5.22 -6.97
N SER A 106 14.58 5.23 -5.79
CA SER A 106 15.26 4.04 -5.25
C SER A 106 14.29 2.90 -4.96
N VAL A 107 13.10 3.19 -4.45
CA VAL A 107 12.05 2.19 -4.22
C VAL A 107 11.50 1.68 -5.55
N TYR A 108 11.21 2.60 -6.48
CA TYR A 108 10.69 2.24 -7.79
C TYR A 108 11.66 1.38 -8.60
N TYR A 109 12.94 1.77 -8.68
CA TYR A 109 13.96 0.97 -9.38
C TYR A 109 14.11 -0.42 -8.78
N LYS A 110 14.04 -0.55 -7.46
CA LYS A 110 14.12 -1.83 -6.81
C LYS A 110 12.95 -2.76 -7.18
N MET A 111 11.73 -2.23 -7.24
CA MET A 111 10.55 -2.98 -7.66
C MET A 111 10.70 -3.52 -9.10
N VAL A 112 11.26 -2.71 -10.00
CA VAL A 112 11.43 -3.09 -11.42
C VAL A 112 12.62 -4.01 -11.61
N ALA A 113 13.76 -3.73 -10.96
CA ALA A 113 15.00 -4.49 -11.14
C ALA A 113 14.97 -5.87 -10.48
N GLU A 114 14.25 -6.00 -9.36
CA GLU A 114 14.13 -7.24 -8.57
C GLU A 114 12.78 -7.96 -8.82
N LYS A 115 12.18 -7.81 -10.00
CA LYS A 115 10.95 -8.53 -10.33
C LYS A 115 11.20 -10.04 -10.43
N ASN A 116 10.31 -10.83 -9.86
CA ASN A 116 10.42 -12.28 -9.76
C ASN A 116 9.38 -12.99 -10.62
N ILE A 117 9.11 -12.46 -11.81
CA ILE A 117 8.14 -12.97 -12.79
C ILE A 117 8.57 -12.65 -14.20
N ASP A 118 8.33 -13.58 -15.11
CA ASP A 118 8.25 -13.34 -16.56
C ASP A 118 6.80 -13.41 -17.00
N THR A 119 6.24 -12.25 -17.38
CA THR A 119 4.83 -12.14 -17.72
C THR A 119 4.45 -12.88 -19.00
N ASP A 120 5.37 -13.04 -19.94
CA ASP A 120 5.13 -13.75 -21.19
C ASP A 120 5.10 -15.26 -20.93
N VAL A 121 6.00 -15.78 -20.10
CA VAL A 121 5.95 -17.18 -19.66
C VAL A 121 4.65 -17.47 -18.92
N VAL A 122 4.24 -16.60 -18.01
CA VAL A 122 2.97 -16.77 -17.28
C VAL A 122 1.78 -16.77 -18.24
N LEU A 123 1.73 -15.84 -19.18
CA LEU A 123 0.63 -15.73 -20.12
C LEU A 123 0.55 -16.95 -21.05
N LEU A 124 1.68 -17.38 -21.59
CA LEU A 124 1.70 -18.42 -22.62
C LEU A 124 1.60 -19.84 -22.05
N ASN A 125 2.14 -20.10 -20.86
CA ASN A 125 2.31 -21.47 -20.37
C ASN A 125 1.42 -21.81 -19.14
N TYR A 126 0.91 -20.82 -18.41
CA TYR A 126 0.08 -21.05 -17.22
C TYR A 126 -1.34 -20.50 -17.36
N LEU A 127 -1.50 -19.28 -17.85
CA LEU A 127 -2.82 -18.75 -18.21
C LEU A 127 -3.30 -19.34 -19.52
N THR A 128 -2.41 -19.48 -20.51
CA THR A 128 -2.70 -19.85 -21.90
C THR A 128 -3.58 -18.84 -22.63
N LEU A 129 -3.77 -18.97 -23.93
CA LEU A 129 -4.54 -17.99 -24.73
C LEU A 129 -6.06 -18.03 -24.49
N ASP A 130 -6.54 -19.09 -23.84
CA ASP A 130 -7.95 -19.32 -23.49
C ASP A 130 -8.28 -19.07 -22.02
N TYR A 131 -7.41 -18.34 -21.31
CA TYR A 131 -7.64 -17.97 -19.92
C TYR A 131 -8.94 -17.16 -19.73
N HIS A 132 -9.46 -17.19 -18.55
CA HIS A 132 -10.64 -16.43 -18.16
C HIS A 132 -10.26 -15.14 -17.44
N SER A 133 -11.10 -14.11 -17.60
CA SER A 133 -10.97 -12.84 -16.88
C SER A 133 -12.26 -12.55 -16.13
N THR A 134 -12.18 -12.37 -14.82
CA THR A 134 -13.34 -12.11 -13.95
C THR A 134 -12.94 -11.15 -12.83
N GLY A 135 -13.59 -9.98 -12.73
CA GLY A 135 -13.38 -9.02 -11.64
C GLY A 135 -11.93 -8.58 -11.44
N GLY A 136 -11.14 -8.44 -12.52
CA GLY A 136 -9.73 -8.09 -12.47
C GLY A 136 -8.77 -9.28 -12.34
N PHE A 137 -9.29 -10.49 -12.08
CA PHE A 137 -8.48 -11.71 -12.07
C PHE A 137 -8.33 -12.27 -13.49
N SER A 138 -7.08 -12.61 -13.86
CA SER A 138 -6.81 -13.52 -14.97
C SER A 138 -6.58 -14.92 -14.39
N HIS A 139 -7.30 -15.93 -14.87
CA HIS A 139 -7.28 -17.21 -14.19
C HIS A 139 -7.46 -18.40 -15.12
N ASN A 140 -6.83 -19.53 -14.74
CA ASN A 140 -7.01 -20.84 -15.39
C ASN A 140 -6.76 -21.97 -14.36
N ALA A 141 -6.95 -23.21 -14.77
CA ALA A 141 -6.49 -24.37 -14.01
C ALA A 141 -5.19 -24.91 -14.63
N ILE A 142 -4.23 -25.26 -13.81
CA ILE A 142 -2.94 -25.83 -14.20
C ILE A 142 -2.77 -27.24 -13.62
N ARG A 143 -1.70 -27.94 -13.97
CA ARG A 143 -1.41 -29.31 -13.48
C ARG A 143 -2.60 -30.25 -13.74
N ASP A 144 -3.04 -30.35 -14.99
CA ASP A 144 -4.19 -31.19 -15.43
C ASP A 144 -5.47 -30.87 -14.65
N GLY A 145 -5.72 -29.58 -14.37
CA GLY A 145 -6.92 -29.13 -13.68
C GLY A 145 -6.89 -29.30 -12.15
N GLN A 146 -5.76 -29.71 -11.57
CA GLN A 146 -5.66 -29.97 -10.14
C GLN A 146 -5.39 -28.73 -9.30
N VAL A 147 -4.80 -27.67 -9.85
CA VAL A 147 -4.45 -26.45 -9.15
C VAL A 147 -5.09 -25.24 -9.84
N ALA A 148 -5.83 -24.44 -9.11
CA ALA A 148 -6.34 -23.16 -9.59
C ALA A 148 -5.19 -22.15 -9.64
N TYR A 149 -5.03 -21.44 -10.75
CA TYR A 149 -4.10 -20.32 -10.88
C TYR A 149 -4.89 -19.02 -11.08
N LEU A 150 -4.78 -18.12 -10.11
CA LEU A 150 -5.47 -16.82 -10.08
C LEU A 150 -4.41 -15.72 -10.02
N ARG A 151 -4.35 -14.86 -11.03
CA ARG A 151 -3.47 -13.70 -11.05
C ARG A 151 -4.27 -12.41 -10.87
N LEU A 152 -3.89 -11.60 -9.90
CA LEU A 152 -4.41 -10.25 -9.68
C LEU A 152 -3.27 -9.25 -9.75
N SER A 153 -3.28 -8.37 -10.75
CA SER A 153 -2.18 -7.43 -11.01
C SER A 153 -2.31 -6.10 -10.25
N THR A 154 -3.49 -5.80 -9.67
CA THR A 154 -3.72 -4.57 -8.91
C THR A 154 -4.89 -4.74 -7.94
N PHE A 155 -4.82 -4.04 -6.80
CA PHE A 155 -5.92 -3.84 -5.86
C PHE A 155 -6.65 -2.50 -6.06
N GLU A 156 -6.42 -1.78 -7.16
CA GLU A 156 -7.06 -0.47 -7.39
C GLU A 156 -8.56 -0.57 -7.65
N ASN A 157 -9.00 -1.64 -8.31
CA ASN A 157 -10.42 -1.86 -8.58
C ASN A 157 -11.08 -2.66 -7.45
N ALA A 158 -12.33 -2.32 -7.12
CA ALA A 158 -13.09 -3.05 -6.11
C ALA A 158 -13.27 -4.52 -6.51
N ILE A 159 -13.04 -5.40 -5.54
CA ILE A 159 -13.30 -6.84 -5.64
C ILE A 159 -14.68 -7.08 -5.02
N ASP A 160 -15.59 -7.67 -5.75
CA ASP A 160 -16.94 -7.93 -5.29
C ASP A 160 -17.18 -9.40 -4.89
N ASP A 161 -18.19 -9.60 -4.06
CA ASP A 161 -18.62 -10.92 -3.58
C ASP A 161 -18.93 -11.91 -4.70
N ALA A 162 -19.56 -11.44 -5.78
CA ALA A 162 -19.96 -12.29 -6.89
C ALA A 162 -18.73 -12.84 -7.62
N THR A 163 -17.70 -12.02 -7.79
CA THR A 163 -16.42 -12.44 -8.35
C THR A 163 -15.77 -13.53 -7.49
N LEU A 164 -15.68 -13.35 -6.19
CA LEU A 164 -15.05 -14.33 -5.29
C LEU A 164 -15.85 -15.65 -5.26
N LYS A 165 -17.18 -15.57 -5.12
CA LYS A 165 -18.05 -16.75 -5.16
C LYS A 165 -17.91 -17.53 -6.46
N TYR A 166 -17.89 -16.83 -7.61
CA TYR A 166 -17.70 -17.45 -8.91
C TYR A 166 -16.35 -18.17 -9.01
N LEU A 167 -15.27 -17.54 -8.60
CA LEU A 167 -13.92 -18.14 -8.65
C LEU A 167 -13.85 -19.38 -7.76
N MET A 168 -14.39 -19.31 -6.54
CA MET A 168 -14.39 -20.45 -5.60
C MET A 168 -15.26 -21.61 -6.12
N ASP A 169 -16.43 -21.34 -6.71
CA ASP A 169 -17.27 -22.38 -7.29
C ASP A 169 -16.62 -23.01 -8.54
N ARG A 170 -16.04 -22.18 -9.42
CA ARG A 170 -15.37 -22.65 -10.64
C ARG A 170 -14.25 -23.63 -10.33
N TYR A 171 -13.44 -23.34 -9.31
CA TYR A 171 -12.27 -24.14 -8.93
C TYR A 171 -12.50 -25.04 -7.71
N LYS A 172 -13.74 -25.30 -7.36
CA LYS A 172 -14.09 -26.14 -6.19
C LYS A 172 -13.50 -27.54 -6.20
N ASN A 173 -13.22 -28.10 -7.40
CA ASN A 173 -12.65 -29.43 -7.57
C ASN A 173 -11.11 -29.45 -7.57
N CYS A 174 -10.44 -28.28 -7.65
CA CYS A 174 -9.00 -28.20 -7.52
C CYS A 174 -8.57 -28.58 -6.09
N LYS A 175 -7.35 -29.07 -5.95
CA LYS A 175 -6.74 -29.44 -4.64
C LYS A 175 -6.33 -28.24 -3.81
N GLY A 176 -6.06 -27.11 -4.46
CA GLY A 176 -5.72 -25.83 -3.86
C GLY A 176 -5.64 -24.75 -4.92
N MET A 177 -5.16 -23.56 -4.52
CA MET A 177 -4.98 -22.45 -5.45
C MET A 177 -3.64 -21.74 -5.28
N ILE A 178 -3.13 -21.22 -6.39
CA ILE A 178 -2.10 -20.21 -6.42
C ILE A 178 -2.77 -18.85 -6.63
N LEU A 179 -2.47 -17.90 -5.74
CA LEU A 179 -2.82 -16.50 -5.89
C LEU A 179 -1.57 -15.71 -6.25
N ASP A 180 -1.38 -15.38 -7.53
CA ASP A 180 -0.21 -14.66 -8.00
C ASP A 180 -0.41 -13.14 -7.89
N LEU A 181 0.26 -12.54 -6.91
CA LEU A 181 0.27 -11.10 -6.62
C LEU A 181 1.62 -10.46 -6.95
N ARG A 182 2.50 -11.14 -7.69
CA ARG A 182 3.77 -10.56 -8.13
C ARG A 182 3.52 -9.34 -9.03
N GLN A 183 4.28 -8.28 -8.82
CA GLN A 183 4.13 -6.98 -9.48
C GLN A 183 2.76 -6.29 -9.25
N ASN A 184 2.02 -6.70 -8.21
CA ASN A 184 0.82 -6.00 -7.77
C ASN A 184 1.20 -4.85 -6.83
N GLY A 185 1.19 -3.62 -7.32
CA GLY A 185 1.57 -2.40 -6.59
C GLY A 185 0.62 -1.99 -5.45
N GLY A 186 -0.44 -2.76 -5.21
CA GLY A 186 -1.44 -2.45 -4.19
C GLY A 186 -2.67 -1.75 -4.75
N GLY A 187 -3.26 -0.89 -3.93
CA GLY A 187 -4.51 -0.16 -4.21
C GLY A 187 -5.37 -0.03 -2.96
N LEU A 188 -6.64 -0.37 -3.04
CA LEU A 188 -7.61 -0.25 -1.95
C LEU A 188 -7.34 -1.29 -0.86
N VAL A 189 -7.06 -0.82 0.37
CA VAL A 189 -6.87 -1.71 1.53
C VAL A 189 -8.16 -2.46 1.89
N SER A 190 -9.35 -1.93 1.56
CA SER A 190 -10.62 -2.64 1.70
C SER A 190 -10.63 -3.98 0.95
N ASN A 191 -9.99 -4.05 -0.22
CA ASN A 191 -9.89 -5.29 -1.00
C ASN A 191 -9.11 -6.40 -0.28
N VAL A 192 -8.23 -6.06 0.68
CA VAL A 192 -7.57 -7.06 1.54
C VAL A 192 -8.60 -7.81 2.37
N LYS A 193 -9.56 -7.10 2.99
CA LYS A 193 -10.65 -7.71 3.76
C LYS A 193 -11.56 -8.55 2.86
N GLU A 194 -11.91 -8.03 1.69
CA GLU A 194 -12.72 -8.77 0.70
C GLU A 194 -12.03 -10.09 0.31
N MET A 195 -10.74 -10.06 -0.01
CA MET A 195 -9.98 -11.28 -0.32
C MET A 195 -9.93 -12.26 0.86
N LEU A 196 -9.85 -11.76 2.09
CA LEU A 196 -9.84 -12.60 3.29
C LEU A 196 -11.23 -13.17 3.64
N SER A 197 -12.31 -12.61 3.11
CA SER A 197 -13.69 -13.02 3.44
C SER A 197 -14.03 -14.46 3.04
N ILE A 198 -13.26 -15.07 2.13
CA ILE A 198 -13.46 -16.46 1.71
C ILE A 198 -12.87 -17.50 2.67
N PHE A 199 -12.02 -17.08 3.62
CA PHE A 199 -11.33 -17.97 4.56
C PHE A 199 -12.08 -18.15 5.87
N ASP A 200 -11.51 -18.95 6.75
CA ASP A 200 -12.08 -19.24 8.06
C ASP A 200 -11.82 -18.09 9.03
N ASN A 201 -12.75 -17.15 9.08
CA ASN A 201 -12.66 -15.92 9.86
C ASN A 201 -13.41 -16.07 11.19
N HIS A 202 -12.71 -15.82 12.30
CA HIS A 202 -13.25 -15.90 13.67
C HIS A 202 -13.02 -14.61 14.45
N GLY A 203 -12.77 -13.49 13.75
CA GLY A 203 -12.34 -12.27 14.41
C GLY A 203 -10.90 -12.36 14.94
N GLN A 204 -10.06 -13.23 14.37
CA GLN A 204 -8.67 -13.37 14.77
C GLN A 204 -7.88 -12.09 14.44
N PRO A 205 -6.80 -11.78 15.19
CA PRO A 205 -5.92 -10.67 14.89
C PRO A 205 -5.26 -10.84 13.51
N LEU A 206 -5.29 -9.78 12.70
CA LEU A 206 -4.57 -9.71 11.42
C LEU A 206 -3.24 -9.00 11.57
N TYR A 207 -3.23 -7.87 12.25
CA TYR A 207 -2.05 -7.08 12.60
C TYR A 207 -2.41 -6.03 13.65
N ARG A 208 -1.40 -5.36 14.20
CA ARG A 208 -1.59 -4.19 15.06
C ARG A 208 -1.11 -2.95 14.33
N THR A 209 -1.71 -1.81 14.64
CA THR A 209 -1.33 -0.54 14.03
C THR A 209 -1.42 0.61 15.03
N GLN A 210 -0.65 1.64 14.79
CA GLN A 210 -0.68 2.93 15.48
C GLN A 210 -0.51 4.05 14.48
N ILE A 211 -1.03 5.23 14.79
CA ILE A 211 -1.00 6.41 13.94
C ILE A 211 -0.29 7.56 14.65
N LYS A 212 0.39 8.40 13.90
CA LYS A 212 0.94 9.66 14.43
C LYS A 212 -0.19 10.51 15.03
N SER A 213 -0.01 10.94 16.29
CA SER A 213 -1.05 11.60 17.09
C SER A 213 -0.64 12.92 17.72
N GLY A 214 0.62 13.34 17.55
CA GLY A 214 1.16 14.58 18.10
C GLY A 214 2.38 15.09 17.33
N PRO A 215 2.94 16.25 17.74
CA PRO A 215 4.05 16.90 17.02
C PRO A 215 5.42 16.25 17.26
N GLY A 216 5.59 15.48 18.34
CA GLY A 216 6.85 14.77 18.63
C GLY A 216 7.04 13.58 17.70
N ARG A 217 8.28 13.25 17.37
CA ARG A 217 8.60 12.12 16.46
C ARG A 217 8.11 10.78 16.98
N ASP A 218 8.02 10.61 18.30
CA ASP A 218 7.56 9.39 18.96
C ASP A 218 6.11 9.46 19.44
N ASP A 219 5.39 10.54 19.09
CA ASP A 219 3.99 10.70 19.44
C ASP A 219 3.11 9.85 18.54
N PHE A 220 2.75 8.68 19.02
CA PHE A 220 1.81 7.76 18.38
C PHE A 220 0.59 7.54 19.27
N SER A 221 -0.53 7.17 18.62
CA SER A 221 -1.70 6.65 19.32
C SER A 221 -1.35 5.38 20.10
N GLU A 222 -2.25 4.96 20.97
CA GLU A 222 -2.22 3.58 21.48
C GLU A 222 -2.22 2.59 20.31
N LEU A 223 -1.56 1.46 20.53
CA LEU A 223 -1.51 0.37 19.57
C LEU A 223 -2.85 -0.36 19.57
N PHE A 224 -3.55 -0.41 18.44
CA PHE A 224 -4.81 -1.13 18.31
C PHE A 224 -4.70 -2.31 17.34
N THR A 225 -5.49 -3.36 17.61
CA THR A 225 -5.50 -4.58 16.81
C THR A 225 -6.56 -4.49 15.72
N VAL A 226 -6.16 -4.76 14.49
CA VAL A 226 -7.08 -4.96 13.36
C VAL A 226 -7.45 -6.44 13.34
N LEU A 227 -8.75 -6.71 13.36
CA LEU A 227 -9.31 -8.06 13.39
C LEU A 227 -9.87 -8.45 12.02
N ALA A 228 -9.82 -9.73 11.71
CA ALA A 228 -10.60 -10.31 10.62
C ALA A 228 -12.10 -10.15 10.92
N ASP A 229 -12.93 -10.20 9.88
CA ASP A 229 -14.38 -10.26 10.07
C ASP A 229 -14.78 -11.57 10.75
N THR A 230 -15.94 -11.60 11.38
CA THR A 230 -16.44 -12.82 12.06
C THR A 230 -17.32 -13.68 11.15
N THR A 231 -17.54 -13.24 9.92
CA THR A 231 -18.37 -13.92 8.93
C THR A 231 -17.55 -14.31 7.71
N CYS A 232 -17.81 -15.49 7.16
CA CYS A 232 -17.27 -15.92 5.89
C CYS A 232 -18.23 -15.59 4.76
N LEU A 233 -17.72 -15.18 3.62
CA LEU A 233 -18.51 -14.92 2.41
C LEU A 233 -19.15 -16.20 1.84
N LEU A 234 -18.49 -17.34 2.03
CA LEU A 234 -18.90 -18.64 1.52
C LEU A 234 -19.70 -19.40 2.58
N ASP A 235 -20.62 -20.27 2.15
CA ASP A 235 -21.34 -21.19 3.05
C ASP A 235 -20.38 -22.10 3.84
N HIS A 236 -19.25 -22.44 3.22
CA HIS A 236 -18.14 -23.16 3.83
C HIS A 236 -16.82 -22.44 3.56
N PRO A 237 -16.04 -22.05 4.58
CA PRO A 237 -14.76 -21.40 4.40
C PRO A 237 -13.81 -22.20 3.51
N TYR A 238 -13.02 -21.49 2.71
CA TYR A 238 -11.98 -22.11 1.88
C TYR A 238 -10.81 -22.57 2.76
N ARG A 239 -10.61 -23.89 2.89
CA ARG A 239 -9.61 -24.51 3.78
C ARG A 239 -8.52 -25.29 3.03
N LYS A 240 -8.58 -25.32 1.70
CA LYS A 240 -7.56 -25.99 0.90
C LYS A 240 -6.27 -25.13 0.90
N PRO A 241 -5.10 -25.76 0.58
CA PRO A 241 -3.85 -25.02 0.50
C PRO A 241 -3.90 -23.84 -0.47
N VAL A 242 -3.35 -22.71 -0.05
CA VAL A 242 -3.20 -21.49 -0.86
C VAL A 242 -1.73 -21.07 -0.89
N ALA A 243 -1.15 -21.01 -2.06
CA ALA A 243 0.17 -20.44 -2.27
C ALA A 243 0.00 -19.00 -2.81
N VAL A 244 0.44 -18.01 -2.08
CA VAL A 244 0.44 -16.61 -2.51
C VAL A 244 1.82 -16.27 -3.05
N LEU A 245 1.91 -15.88 -4.31
CA LEU A 245 3.18 -15.51 -4.93
C LEU A 245 3.40 -14.00 -4.79
N ILE A 246 4.55 -13.62 -4.26
CA ILE A 246 4.95 -12.22 -4.04
C ILE A 246 6.35 -11.95 -4.57
N ASP A 247 6.62 -10.68 -4.85
CA ASP A 247 7.94 -10.16 -5.20
C ASP A 247 8.09 -8.68 -4.79
N ARG A 248 9.20 -8.04 -5.14
CA ARG A 248 9.45 -6.64 -4.81
C ARG A 248 8.42 -5.66 -5.40
N GLY A 249 7.70 -6.05 -6.45
CA GLY A 249 6.58 -5.30 -6.99
C GLY A 249 5.26 -5.47 -6.22
N SER A 250 5.19 -6.45 -5.32
CA SER A 250 4.06 -6.64 -4.40
C SER A 250 4.11 -5.62 -3.28
N TYR A 251 3.38 -4.50 -3.40
CA TYR A 251 3.54 -3.32 -2.56
C TYR A 251 2.22 -2.87 -1.90
N SER A 252 2.29 -2.10 -0.82
CA SER A 252 1.13 -1.43 -0.19
C SER A 252 0.03 -2.43 0.19
N ALA A 253 -1.19 -2.34 -0.34
CA ALA A 253 -2.29 -3.26 -0.04
C ALA A 253 -1.91 -4.73 -0.22
N THR A 254 -1.04 -5.05 -1.21
CA THR A 254 -0.52 -6.41 -1.40
C THR A 254 0.37 -6.86 -0.25
N SER A 255 1.22 -5.98 0.27
CA SER A 255 2.00 -6.27 1.49
C SER A 255 1.12 -6.38 2.72
N PHE A 256 0.04 -5.58 2.85
CA PHE A 256 -0.95 -5.76 3.90
C PHE A 256 -1.62 -7.12 3.82
N PHE A 257 -2.04 -7.56 2.63
CA PHE A 257 -2.57 -8.90 2.43
C PHE A 257 -1.55 -9.97 2.87
N SER A 258 -0.28 -9.82 2.46
CA SER A 258 0.81 -10.73 2.84
C SER A 258 1.01 -10.80 4.36
N VAL A 259 0.93 -9.69 5.10
CA VAL A 259 0.97 -9.71 6.57
C VAL A 259 -0.23 -10.44 7.16
N CYS A 260 -1.43 -10.22 6.60
CA CYS A 260 -2.64 -10.85 7.09
C CYS A 260 -2.64 -12.38 6.92
N THR A 261 -1.90 -12.92 5.94
CA THR A 261 -1.83 -14.39 5.74
C THR A 261 -1.27 -15.13 6.93
N GLN A 262 -0.48 -14.49 7.81
CA GLN A 262 0.03 -15.09 9.05
C GLN A 262 -1.08 -15.55 10.01
N ALA A 263 -2.31 -15.10 9.82
CA ALA A 263 -3.47 -15.50 10.61
C ALA A 263 -4.16 -16.79 10.11
N TYR A 264 -3.64 -17.43 9.02
CA TYR A 264 -4.29 -18.55 8.35
C TYR A 264 -3.31 -19.70 8.09
N ASP A 265 -3.54 -20.85 8.69
CA ASP A 265 -2.64 -22.02 8.62
C ASP A 265 -2.56 -22.67 7.22
N ASN A 266 -3.56 -22.43 6.37
CA ASN A 266 -3.63 -23.00 5.02
C ASN A 266 -3.02 -22.09 3.93
N ILE A 267 -2.42 -20.96 4.29
CA ILE A 267 -1.83 -20.00 3.35
C ILE A 267 -0.32 -19.90 3.59
N LEU A 268 0.48 -20.00 2.53
CA LEU A 268 1.92 -19.69 2.57
C LEU A 268 2.29 -18.70 1.46
N LEU A 269 3.27 -17.86 1.76
CA LEU A 269 3.88 -16.90 0.83
C LEU A 269 5.08 -17.55 0.11
N PHE A 270 5.10 -17.45 -1.21
CA PHE A 270 6.18 -17.97 -2.07
C PHE A 270 6.80 -16.84 -2.90
N GLY A 271 8.06 -16.95 -3.23
CA GLY A 271 8.75 -16.02 -4.13
C GLY A 271 9.85 -15.23 -3.45
N ASP A 272 9.86 -13.92 -3.57
CA ASP A 272 10.83 -13.04 -2.90
C ASP A 272 10.10 -12.10 -1.91
N TYR A 273 10.88 -11.33 -1.15
CA TYR A 273 10.32 -10.29 -0.26
C TYR A 273 9.36 -9.39 -1.02
N SER A 274 8.27 -9.01 -0.38
CA SER A 274 7.40 -7.96 -0.92
C SER A 274 8.12 -6.60 -0.96
N GLY A 275 7.51 -5.62 -1.60
CA GLY A 275 8.03 -4.24 -1.65
C GLY A 275 7.85 -3.46 -0.35
N GLY A 276 7.04 -3.94 0.58
CA GLY A 276 6.71 -3.24 1.81
C GLY A 276 5.60 -2.20 1.64
N GLY A 277 5.80 -0.99 2.21
CA GLY A 277 4.79 0.08 2.18
C GLY A 277 3.62 -0.20 3.11
N LEU A 278 3.91 -0.58 4.34
CA LEU A 278 2.93 -0.92 5.38
C LEU A 278 2.51 0.27 6.25
N GLY A 279 2.92 1.48 5.86
CA GLY A 279 2.40 2.73 6.40
C GLY A 279 1.27 3.27 5.52
N LEU A 280 0.09 3.50 6.09
CA LEU A 280 -0.96 4.19 5.37
C LEU A 280 -0.56 5.66 5.17
N PRO A 281 -0.59 6.16 3.93
CA PRO A 281 -0.23 7.55 3.67
C PRO A 281 -1.38 8.51 4.00
N ASN A 282 -1.01 9.69 4.45
CA ASN A 282 -1.87 10.86 4.48
C ASN A 282 -1.12 12.03 3.83
N GLY A 283 -1.82 13.09 3.52
CA GLY A 283 -1.24 14.24 2.85
C GLY A 283 -1.96 15.54 3.18
N GLY A 284 -1.49 16.60 2.57
CA GLY A 284 -2.04 17.94 2.71
C GLY A 284 -1.61 18.83 1.57
N GLU A 285 -1.97 20.10 1.68
CA GLU A 285 -1.63 21.15 0.74
C GLU A 285 -0.51 22.04 1.33
N LEU A 286 0.43 22.43 0.48
CA LEU A 286 1.47 23.40 0.80
C LEU A 286 0.98 24.84 0.57
N PRO A 287 1.62 25.85 1.18
CA PRO A 287 1.22 27.24 1.02
C PRO A 287 1.15 27.74 -0.42
N ASN A 288 1.91 27.14 -1.32
CA ASN A 288 1.92 27.45 -2.75
C ASN A 288 0.93 26.62 -3.60
N GLY A 289 0.04 25.82 -2.97
CA GLY A 289 -0.99 25.02 -3.63
C GLY A 289 -0.52 23.65 -4.13
N TRP A 290 0.75 23.26 -3.91
CA TRP A 290 1.16 21.88 -4.17
C TRP A 290 0.64 20.95 -3.08
N THR A 291 0.52 19.67 -3.40
CA THR A 291 0.12 18.67 -2.41
C THR A 291 1.27 17.69 -2.11
N TYR A 292 1.28 17.18 -0.89
CA TYR A 292 2.26 16.20 -0.46
C TYR A 292 1.56 14.99 0.15
N ARG A 293 2.24 13.85 0.16
CA ARG A 293 1.78 12.62 0.78
C ARG A 293 2.98 11.86 1.35
N PHE A 294 2.81 11.25 2.52
CA PHE A 294 3.78 10.33 3.14
C PHE A 294 3.09 9.45 4.21
N SER A 295 3.76 8.37 4.62
CA SER A 295 3.23 7.40 5.59
C SER A 295 3.12 7.97 7.00
N ILE A 296 1.93 7.86 7.63
CA ILE A 296 1.65 8.35 8.99
C ILE A 296 1.28 7.24 9.98
N THR A 297 1.17 5.99 9.54
CA THR A 297 0.87 4.84 10.40
C THR A 297 2.02 3.86 10.43
N ARG A 298 2.07 3.04 11.49
CA ARG A 298 2.96 1.87 11.60
C ARG A 298 2.15 0.61 11.72
N THR A 299 2.53 -0.40 10.97
CA THR A 299 1.93 -1.75 11.05
C THR A 299 2.93 -2.70 11.69
N ILE A 300 2.43 -3.50 12.65
CA ILE A 300 3.18 -4.54 13.33
C ILE A 300 2.44 -5.86 13.08
N ALA A 301 3.12 -6.80 12.44
CA ALA A 301 2.58 -8.11 12.14
C ALA A 301 2.34 -8.94 13.40
N ASN A 302 1.61 -10.07 13.30
CA ASN A 302 1.30 -10.92 14.44
C ASN A 302 2.53 -11.52 15.12
N ASP A 303 3.59 -11.76 14.39
CA ASP A 303 4.90 -12.21 14.91
C ASP A 303 5.71 -11.10 15.61
N GLY A 304 5.20 -9.86 15.60
CA GLY A 304 5.86 -8.67 16.16
C GLY A 304 6.78 -7.94 15.18
N GLY A 305 6.93 -8.43 13.96
CA GLY A 305 7.78 -7.82 12.92
C GLY A 305 7.20 -6.52 12.37
N ASN A 306 8.08 -5.57 12.04
CA ASN A 306 7.76 -4.44 11.17
C ASN A 306 8.32 -4.72 9.78
N TYR A 307 7.45 -4.86 8.82
CA TYR A 307 7.80 -5.23 7.44
C TYR A 307 7.64 -4.07 6.45
N GLU A 308 7.83 -2.84 6.90
CA GLU A 308 7.79 -1.64 6.03
C GLU A 308 8.73 -1.76 4.83
N ASN A 309 9.86 -2.43 4.99
CA ASN A 309 10.85 -2.66 3.93
C ASN A 309 10.65 -3.98 3.14
N GLY A 310 9.57 -4.70 3.39
CA GLY A 310 9.18 -5.93 2.70
C GLY A 310 8.85 -7.09 3.63
N VAL A 311 7.74 -7.76 3.33
CA VAL A 311 7.30 -8.99 4.02
C VAL A 311 8.12 -10.15 3.48
N PRO A 312 8.78 -10.97 4.33
CA PRO A 312 9.50 -12.15 3.87
C PRO A 312 8.51 -13.22 3.37
N PRO A 313 8.83 -13.96 2.31
CA PRO A 313 8.08 -15.16 1.95
C PRO A 313 8.38 -16.31 2.94
N ASP A 314 7.41 -17.21 3.12
CA ASP A 314 7.61 -18.46 3.88
C ASP A 314 8.55 -19.42 3.13
N VAL A 315 8.44 -19.42 1.80
CA VAL A 315 9.28 -20.22 0.90
C VAL A 315 9.94 -19.30 -0.12
N ARG A 316 11.23 -18.99 0.08
CA ARG A 316 11.95 -18.13 -0.84
C ARG A 316 12.36 -18.89 -2.10
N VAL A 317 11.84 -18.46 -3.24
CA VAL A 317 12.13 -19.00 -4.57
C VAL A 317 12.33 -17.84 -5.54
N LEU A 318 13.52 -17.74 -6.10
CA LEU A 318 13.82 -16.77 -7.15
C LEU A 318 13.60 -17.39 -8.52
N LEU A 319 13.13 -16.58 -9.46
CA LEU A 319 12.95 -17.01 -10.85
C LEU A 319 14.30 -17.44 -11.44
N ASP A 320 14.34 -18.64 -11.99
CA ASP A 320 15.52 -19.20 -12.63
C ASP A 320 15.53 -18.82 -14.12
N PRO A 321 16.53 -18.04 -14.59
CA PRO A 321 16.57 -17.59 -15.99
C PRO A 321 16.67 -18.75 -17.00
N ASP A 322 17.34 -19.85 -16.65
CA ASP A 322 17.50 -20.99 -17.55
C ASP A 322 16.20 -21.78 -17.70
N LEU A 323 15.42 -21.92 -16.63
CA LEU A 323 14.08 -22.50 -16.67
C LEU A 323 13.09 -21.57 -17.38
N THR A 324 13.18 -20.25 -17.10
CA THR A 324 12.36 -19.23 -17.78
C THR A 324 12.55 -19.27 -19.30
N ALA A 325 13.80 -19.41 -19.77
CA ALA A 325 14.09 -19.53 -21.20
C ALA A 325 13.48 -20.80 -21.82
N GLN A 326 13.14 -21.80 -21.00
CA GLN A 326 12.43 -23.02 -21.42
C GLN A 326 10.90 -22.88 -21.26
N GLY A 327 10.41 -21.71 -20.84
CA GLY A 327 8.98 -21.45 -20.61
C GLY A 327 8.48 -21.96 -19.28
N ILE A 328 9.36 -22.15 -18.29
CA ILE A 328 9.01 -22.67 -16.97
C ILE A 328 9.20 -21.56 -15.91
N ASP A 329 8.16 -21.28 -15.17
CA ASP A 329 8.21 -20.41 -13.98
C ASP A 329 8.38 -21.32 -12.73
N ASN A 330 9.60 -21.46 -12.27
CA ASN A 330 9.91 -22.34 -11.14
C ASN A 330 9.27 -21.87 -9.82
N VAL A 331 8.83 -20.63 -9.69
CA VAL A 331 8.08 -20.15 -8.52
C VAL A 331 6.67 -20.76 -8.53
N ILE A 332 5.99 -20.72 -9.69
CA ILE A 332 4.67 -21.36 -9.89
C ILE A 332 4.80 -22.88 -9.69
N GLU A 333 5.81 -23.51 -10.28
CA GLU A 333 6.01 -24.95 -10.18
C GLU A 333 6.21 -25.40 -8.72
N THR A 334 7.07 -24.68 -7.96
CA THR A 334 7.30 -24.97 -6.54
C THR A 334 6.02 -24.82 -5.71
N ALA A 335 5.23 -23.77 -5.98
CA ALA A 335 3.96 -23.54 -5.31
C ALA A 335 2.91 -24.63 -5.63
N ALA A 336 2.83 -25.06 -6.91
CA ALA A 336 1.95 -26.12 -7.34
C ALA A 336 2.32 -27.47 -6.70
N ASP A 337 3.61 -27.81 -6.66
CA ASP A 337 4.10 -29.03 -6.03
C ASP A 337 3.80 -29.06 -4.53
N TRP A 338 3.95 -27.92 -3.84
CA TRP A 338 3.57 -27.80 -2.43
C TRP A 338 2.07 -28.08 -2.24
N ILE A 339 1.18 -27.46 -3.05
CA ILE A 339 -0.26 -27.69 -2.98
C ILE A 339 -0.58 -29.18 -3.19
N LEU A 340 0.02 -29.82 -4.19
CA LEU A 340 -0.23 -31.23 -4.49
C LEU A 340 0.31 -32.18 -3.41
N SER A 341 1.34 -31.78 -2.67
CA SER A 341 1.91 -32.56 -1.56
C SER A 341 1.02 -32.59 -0.30
N LYS A 342 0.06 -31.68 -0.19
CA LYS A 342 -0.86 -31.57 0.98
C LYS A 342 -2.13 -32.40 0.85
N ASN A 343 -2.33 -33.06 -0.30
CA ASN A 343 -3.57 -33.79 -0.64
C ASN A 343 -3.35 -35.28 -0.89
#